data_5324c23446a88d369289d903625486b7
#
_entry.id   5324c23446a88d369289d903625486b7
#
_cell.length_a   1.000
_cell.length_b   1.000
_cell.length_c   1.000
_cell.angle_alpha   90.00
_cell.angle_beta   90.00
_cell.angle_gamma   90.00
#
_symmetry.space_group_name_H-M   'P 1'
#
loop_
_entity.id
_entity.type
_entity.pdbx_description
1 polymer ?
#
loop_
_entity_poly.entity_id
_entity_poly.type
_entity_poly.pdbx_seq_one_letter_code
_entity_poly.pdbx_strand_id
1 'polypeptide(L)'
;MQVMQEGRDVLVALDISGSMQAQDVKPSRLAFVKLKIRKLLERLEFERVGLILFSGQAFIQCPLTADYPTFLMFLDQVTTEAISSGTTALGAAITKAAEVFNRSQNRKNKLLLLVTDGEDFASSKKQLASLIKDENITVFAWGVGTEQGAPVPLYDVRGTMTGYAKNKDGSMATTALNEKL
;
A
#
# COMPACT_ATOMS: atom_id res chain seq x y z
N MET A 1 20.87 -6.52 -33.25
CA MET A 1 20.10 -5.36 -32.77
C MET A 1 19.67 -5.72 -31.35
N GLN A 2 20.39 -5.25 -30.32
CA GLN A 2 20.00 -5.46 -28.93
C GLN A 2 18.84 -4.50 -28.67
N VAL A 3 17.64 -5.03 -28.48
CA VAL A 3 16.52 -4.28 -27.92
C VAL A 3 16.90 -3.98 -26.47
N MET A 4 17.34 -2.76 -26.19
CA MET A 4 17.49 -2.30 -24.82
C MET A 4 16.09 -2.24 -24.21
N GLN A 5 15.73 -3.23 -23.45
CA GLN A 5 14.49 -3.24 -22.69
C GLN A 5 14.64 -2.20 -21.58
N GLU A 6 13.99 -1.03 -21.75
CA GLU A 6 13.98 0.01 -20.74
C GLU A 6 13.22 -0.52 -19.53
N GLY A 7 13.92 -0.83 -18.44
CA GLY A 7 13.29 -1.26 -17.21
C GLY A 7 12.41 -0.13 -16.62
N ARG A 8 11.37 -0.51 -15.87
CA ARG A 8 10.43 0.40 -15.21
C ARG A 8 10.81 0.62 -13.75
N ASP A 9 10.38 1.73 -13.21
CA ASP A 9 10.35 1.96 -11.76
C ASP A 9 8.95 1.69 -11.24
N VAL A 10 8.83 0.74 -10.33
CA VAL A 10 7.57 0.31 -9.71
C VAL A 10 7.60 0.68 -8.23
N LEU A 11 6.74 1.61 -7.81
CA LEU A 11 6.54 1.91 -6.41
C LEU A 11 5.25 1.24 -5.93
N VAL A 12 5.36 0.49 -4.85
CA VAL A 12 4.21 -0.04 -4.12
C VAL A 12 3.95 0.88 -2.95
N ALA A 13 2.80 1.53 -2.92
CA ALA A 13 2.31 2.27 -1.76
C ALA A 13 1.28 1.39 -1.03
N LEU A 14 1.65 0.92 0.15
CA LEU A 14 0.90 -0.06 0.92
C LEU A 14 0.30 0.58 2.17
N ASP A 15 -1.01 0.49 2.27
CA ASP A 15 -1.76 0.87 3.46
C ASP A 15 -1.44 -0.07 4.62
N ILE A 16 -1.06 0.51 5.75
CA ILE A 16 -0.78 -0.22 7.00
C ILE A 16 -1.69 0.23 8.15
N SER A 17 -2.81 0.86 7.83
CA SER A 17 -3.83 1.22 8.84
C SER A 17 -4.37 -0.01 9.54
N GLY A 18 -4.97 0.19 10.71
CA GLY A 18 -5.52 -0.91 11.53
C GLY A 18 -6.56 -1.77 10.79
N SER A 19 -7.32 -1.19 9.85
CA SER A 19 -8.29 -1.90 9.01
C SER A 19 -7.65 -3.01 8.16
N MET A 20 -6.36 -2.91 7.83
CA MET A 20 -5.62 -3.95 7.11
C MET A 20 -5.38 -5.23 7.92
N GLN A 21 -5.72 -5.24 9.22
CA GLN A 21 -5.77 -6.46 10.05
C GLN A 21 -7.06 -7.26 9.86
N ALA A 22 -8.09 -6.68 9.25
CA ALA A 22 -9.36 -7.37 9.02
C ALA A 22 -9.15 -8.69 8.27
N GLN A 23 -9.98 -9.68 8.59
CA GLN A 23 -9.86 -11.07 8.14
C GLN A 23 -10.98 -11.51 7.19
N ASP A 24 -11.63 -10.55 6.53
CA ASP A 24 -12.54 -10.83 5.42
C ASP A 24 -11.80 -11.42 4.21
N VAL A 25 -10.51 -11.11 4.10
CA VAL A 25 -9.56 -11.77 3.19
C VAL A 25 -8.52 -12.50 4.03
N LYS A 26 -8.35 -13.81 3.85
CA LYS A 26 -7.49 -14.65 4.70
C LYS A 26 -6.00 -14.61 4.25
N PRO A 27 -5.06 -14.66 5.19
CA PRO A 27 -5.21 -14.72 6.67
C PRO A 27 -5.62 -13.37 7.29
N SER A 28 -5.20 -12.26 6.72
CA SER A 28 -5.66 -10.88 6.91
C SER A 28 -5.43 -10.11 5.61
N ARG A 29 -6.03 -8.92 5.47
CA ARG A 29 -5.82 -8.08 4.28
C ARG A 29 -4.33 -7.84 4.03
N LEU A 30 -3.58 -7.42 5.07
CA LEU A 30 -2.13 -7.17 4.94
C LEU A 30 -1.36 -8.44 4.57
N ALA A 31 -1.61 -9.56 5.23
CA ALA A 31 -0.90 -10.81 4.92
C ALA A 31 -1.20 -11.30 3.50
N PHE A 32 -2.45 -11.19 3.06
CA PHE A 32 -2.85 -11.51 1.69
C PHE A 32 -2.12 -10.64 0.66
N VAL A 33 -2.06 -9.32 0.90
CA VAL A 33 -1.34 -8.38 0.02
C VAL A 33 0.14 -8.72 -0.06
N LYS A 34 0.81 -8.98 1.06
CA LYS A 34 2.21 -9.40 1.06
C LYS A 34 2.47 -10.62 0.17
N LEU A 35 1.60 -11.63 0.25
CA LEU A 35 1.69 -12.82 -0.61
C LEU A 35 1.52 -12.48 -2.09
N LYS A 36 0.61 -11.57 -2.42
CA LYS A 36 0.37 -11.15 -3.81
C LYS A 36 1.49 -10.29 -4.38
N ILE A 37 2.06 -9.38 -3.57
CA ILE A 37 3.24 -8.60 -3.97
C ILE A 37 4.42 -9.54 -4.24
N ARG A 38 4.65 -10.55 -3.40
CA ARG A 38 5.69 -11.55 -3.60
C ARG A 38 5.53 -12.26 -4.96
N LYS A 39 4.31 -12.70 -5.28
CA LYS A 39 4.01 -13.31 -6.60
C LYS A 39 4.16 -12.34 -7.77
N LEU A 40 3.89 -11.06 -7.55
CA LEU A 40 4.12 -10.04 -8.57
C LEU A 40 5.62 -9.93 -8.90
N LEU A 41 6.47 -9.89 -7.88
CA LEU A 41 7.93 -9.80 -8.07
C LEU A 41 8.51 -10.98 -8.85
N GLU A 42 7.94 -12.19 -8.71
CA GLU A 42 8.36 -13.38 -9.48
C GLU A 42 8.18 -13.21 -11.00
N ARG A 43 7.38 -12.21 -11.42
CA ARG A 43 7.10 -11.92 -12.84
C ARG A 43 7.86 -10.70 -13.36
N LEU A 44 8.60 -10.03 -12.50
CA LEU A 44 9.42 -8.88 -12.85
C LEU A 44 10.85 -9.35 -13.15
N GLU A 45 11.49 -8.75 -14.15
CA GLU A 45 12.85 -9.14 -14.58
C GLU A 45 13.83 -7.96 -14.53
N PHE A 46 13.41 -6.79 -15.00
CA PHE A 46 14.28 -5.63 -15.21
C PHE A 46 13.81 -4.38 -14.46
N GLU A 47 12.73 -4.49 -13.72
CA GLU A 47 12.15 -3.41 -12.95
C GLU A 47 12.94 -3.14 -11.66
N ARG A 48 13.00 -1.87 -11.26
CA ARG A 48 13.33 -1.52 -9.87
C ARG A 48 12.03 -1.40 -9.09
N VAL A 49 12.03 -1.93 -7.89
CA VAL A 49 10.86 -1.89 -7.00
C VAL A 49 11.18 -1.12 -5.75
N GLY A 50 10.23 -0.35 -5.24
CA GLY A 50 10.32 0.37 -3.98
C GLY A 50 9.04 0.23 -3.18
N LEU A 51 9.10 0.42 -1.87
CA LEU A 51 7.99 0.28 -0.95
C LEU A 51 7.80 1.54 -0.13
N ILE A 52 6.62 2.10 -0.23
CA ILE A 52 6.11 3.19 0.61
C ILE A 52 5.04 2.59 1.52
N LEU A 53 5.10 2.89 2.80
CA LEU A 53 4.05 2.55 3.75
C LEU A 53 3.30 3.82 4.12
N PHE A 54 1.99 3.69 4.28
CA PHE A 54 1.17 4.83 4.72
C PHE A 54 0.03 4.40 5.65
N SER A 55 -0.27 5.27 6.58
CA SER A 55 -1.41 5.28 7.47
C SER A 55 -1.74 6.75 7.75
N GLY A 56 -1.54 7.29 8.94
CA GLY A 56 -1.64 8.74 9.22
C GLY A 56 -0.56 9.59 8.53
N GLN A 57 0.56 8.99 8.15
CA GLN A 57 1.68 9.57 7.42
C GLN A 57 2.18 8.58 6.36
N ALA A 58 3.10 9.04 5.51
CA ALA A 58 3.73 8.18 4.52
C ALA A 58 5.26 8.23 4.62
N PHE A 59 5.91 7.08 4.52
CA PHE A 59 7.36 6.97 4.56
C PHE A 59 7.88 5.87 3.63
N ILE A 60 9.14 6.01 3.23
CA ILE A 60 9.81 5.03 2.37
C ILE A 60 10.33 3.89 3.27
N GLN A 61 9.79 2.70 3.10
CA GLN A 61 10.26 1.48 3.76
C GLN A 61 11.41 0.84 3.00
N CYS A 62 11.33 0.82 1.67
CA CYS A 62 12.40 0.33 0.81
C CYS A 62 12.57 1.30 -0.37
N PRO A 63 13.75 1.89 -0.59
CA PRO A 63 14.05 2.65 -1.78
C PRO A 63 13.95 1.80 -3.06
N LEU A 64 13.87 2.45 -4.22
CA LEU A 64 13.90 1.74 -5.51
C LEU A 64 15.17 0.90 -5.64
N THR A 65 15.01 -0.40 -5.80
CA THR A 65 16.08 -1.39 -5.92
C THR A 65 15.75 -2.45 -6.97
N ALA A 66 16.77 -2.98 -7.62
CA ALA A 66 16.68 -4.21 -8.43
C ALA A 66 16.93 -5.48 -7.60
N ASP A 67 17.30 -5.35 -6.34
CA ASP A 67 17.53 -6.44 -5.40
C ASP A 67 16.19 -6.86 -4.76
N TYR A 68 15.49 -7.79 -5.41
CA TYR A 68 14.20 -8.29 -4.93
C TYR A 68 14.28 -9.02 -3.59
N PRO A 69 15.30 -9.83 -3.28
CA PRO A 69 15.51 -10.38 -1.95
C PRO A 69 15.52 -9.31 -0.85
N THR A 70 16.25 -8.23 -1.05
CA THR A 70 16.26 -7.09 -0.11
C THR A 70 14.89 -6.44 0.01
N PHE A 71 14.18 -6.20 -1.10
CA PHE A 71 12.80 -5.68 -1.06
C PHE A 71 11.88 -6.60 -0.25
N LEU A 72 11.95 -7.92 -0.47
CA LEU A 72 11.13 -8.90 0.24
C LEU A 72 11.42 -8.92 1.74
N MET A 73 12.68 -8.75 2.14
CA MET A 73 13.05 -8.62 3.55
C MET A 73 12.36 -7.41 4.20
N PHE A 74 12.33 -6.26 3.54
CA PHE A 74 11.60 -5.09 4.02
C PHE A 74 10.09 -5.31 4.05
N LEU A 75 9.53 -5.96 3.03
CA LEU A 75 8.10 -6.28 2.97
C LEU A 75 7.69 -7.21 4.13
N ASP A 76 8.52 -8.19 4.47
CA ASP A 76 8.23 -9.15 5.55
C ASP A 76 8.15 -8.47 6.92
N GLN A 77 8.94 -7.44 7.14
CA GLN A 77 8.94 -6.67 8.39
C GLN A 77 7.72 -5.75 8.55
N VAL A 78 6.93 -5.53 7.50
CA VAL A 78 5.76 -4.65 7.55
C VAL A 78 4.71 -5.22 8.49
N THR A 79 4.26 -4.40 9.41
CA THR A 79 3.13 -4.65 10.31
C THR A 79 2.14 -3.51 10.21
N THR A 80 0.90 -3.73 10.62
CA THR A 80 -0.06 -2.63 10.75
C THR A 80 0.30 -1.77 11.95
N GLU A 81 -0.02 -0.48 11.88
CA GLU A 81 0.11 0.40 13.05
C GLU A 81 -0.93 0.03 14.10
N ALA A 82 -0.49 -0.07 15.37
CA ALA A 82 -1.36 -0.39 16.49
C ALA A 82 -2.38 0.72 16.79
N ILE A 83 -2.09 1.94 16.34
CA ILE A 83 -2.94 3.12 16.55
C ILE A 83 -3.16 3.76 15.18
N SER A 84 -4.33 3.49 14.60
CA SER A 84 -4.78 4.27 13.44
C SER A 84 -5.02 5.70 13.91
N SER A 85 -4.39 6.67 13.29
CA SER A 85 -4.67 8.10 13.50
C SER A 85 -6.06 8.51 12.98
N GLY A 86 -6.88 7.55 12.58
CA GLY A 86 -8.27 7.77 12.14
C GLY A 86 -8.40 8.38 10.74
N THR A 87 -7.30 8.67 10.07
CA THR A 87 -7.29 9.19 8.69
C THR A 87 -6.22 8.46 7.90
N THR A 88 -6.62 7.86 6.79
CA THR A 88 -5.68 7.25 5.85
C THR A 88 -5.03 8.36 5.02
N ALA A 89 -3.71 8.54 5.15
CA ALA A 89 -2.99 9.62 4.47
C ALA A 89 -2.59 9.22 3.03
N LEU A 90 -3.56 8.85 2.20
CA LEU A 90 -3.32 8.48 0.81
C LEU A 90 -2.67 9.63 0.03
N GLY A 91 -3.08 10.88 0.29
CA GLY A 91 -2.45 12.06 -0.29
C GLY A 91 -0.96 12.18 0.05
N ALA A 92 -0.57 11.83 1.28
CA ALA A 92 0.84 11.81 1.68
C ALA A 92 1.61 10.72 0.94
N ALA A 93 1.02 9.53 0.73
CA ALA A 93 1.63 8.46 -0.05
C ALA A 93 1.86 8.86 -1.52
N ILE A 94 0.89 9.53 -2.14
CA ILE A 94 0.99 10.06 -3.51
C ILE A 94 2.12 11.11 -3.61
N THR A 95 2.16 12.05 -2.67
CA THR A 95 3.23 13.06 -2.63
C THR A 95 4.60 12.40 -2.45
N LYS A 96 4.69 11.41 -1.57
CA LYS A 96 5.94 10.67 -1.35
C LYS A 96 6.37 9.88 -2.58
N ALA A 97 5.44 9.28 -3.32
CA ALA A 97 5.73 8.61 -4.59
C ALA A 97 6.28 9.59 -5.65
N ALA A 98 5.68 10.77 -5.77
CA ALA A 98 6.18 11.83 -6.65
C ALA A 98 7.62 12.23 -6.32
N GLU A 99 7.93 12.44 -5.03
CA GLU A 99 9.30 12.76 -4.59
C GLU A 99 10.31 11.67 -5.00
N VAL A 100 9.96 10.38 -4.81
CA VAL A 100 10.82 9.26 -5.17
C VAL A 100 11.04 9.20 -6.67
N PHE A 101 9.99 9.33 -7.46
CA PHE A 101 10.09 9.29 -8.92
C PHE A 101 10.85 10.48 -9.49
N ASN A 102 10.75 11.67 -8.89
CA ASN A 102 11.48 12.86 -9.33
C ASN A 102 12.99 12.75 -9.06
N ARG A 103 13.38 12.07 -7.98
CA ARG A 103 14.79 11.79 -7.69
C ARG A 103 15.36 10.71 -8.61
N SER A 104 14.52 9.86 -9.17
CA SER A 104 14.88 8.77 -10.08
C SER A 104 14.87 9.24 -11.54
N GLN A 105 15.79 10.13 -11.93
CA GLN A 105 15.81 10.80 -13.23
C GLN A 105 16.04 9.87 -14.44
N ASN A 106 16.41 8.61 -14.25
CA ASN A 106 16.96 7.76 -15.31
C ASN A 106 15.97 6.84 -16.00
N ARG A 107 14.70 6.76 -15.59
CA ARG A 107 13.69 5.89 -16.21
C ARG A 107 12.43 6.64 -16.56
N LYS A 108 12.00 6.48 -17.82
CA LYS A 108 10.81 7.15 -18.36
C LYS A 108 9.51 6.49 -17.92
N ASN A 109 9.56 5.17 -17.67
CA ASN A 109 8.38 4.39 -17.33
C ASN A 109 8.26 4.26 -15.80
N LYS A 110 7.28 4.93 -15.23
CA LYS A 110 7.00 4.99 -13.79
C LYS A 110 5.63 4.38 -13.51
N LEU A 111 5.56 3.48 -12.54
CA LEU A 111 4.33 2.81 -12.15
C LEU A 111 4.14 2.92 -10.63
N LEU A 112 2.99 3.40 -10.21
CA LEU A 112 2.56 3.43 -8.82
C LEU A 112 1.44 2.42 -8.60
N LEU A 113 1.66 1.44 -7.74
CA LEU A 113 0.65 0.50 -7.27
C LEU A 113 0.18 0.96 -5.89
N LEU A 114 -1.03 1.51 -5.82
CA LEU A 114 -1.70 1.86 -4.56
C LEU A 114 -2.47 0.67 -4.05
N VAL A 115 -2.19 0.25 -2.81
CA VAL A 115 -2.85 -0.88 -2.14
C VAL A 115 -3.50 -0.39 -0.87
N THR A 116 -4.82 -0.39 -0.82
CA THR A 116 -5.63 0.15 0.29
C THR A 116 -7.00 -0.52 0.32
N ASP A 117 -7.72 -0.41 1.44
CA ASP A 117 -9.14 -0.77 1.51
C ASP A 117 -10.08 0.35 1.04
N GLY A 118 -9.52 1.49 0.66
CA GLY A 118 -10.23 2.58 -0.01
C GLY A 118 -10.98 3.55 0.89
N GLU A 119 -10.80 3.47 2.22
CA GLU A 119 -11.57 4.33 3.15
C GLU A 119 -11.39 5.84 2.88
N ASP A 120 -10.24 6.29 2.36
CA ASP A 120 -9.94 7.71 2.11
C ASP A 120 -9.63 8.06 0.65
N PHE A 121 -9.96 7.18 -0.30
CA PHE A 121 -9.60 7.39 -1.71
C PHE A 121 -10.25 8.62 -2.34
N ALA A 122 -11.48 8.94 -1.94
CA ALA A 122 -12.24 10.04 -2.53
C ALA A 122 -11.61 11.41 -2.30
N SER A 123 -10.96 11.63 -1.14
CA SER A 123 -10.30 12.90 -0.79
C SER A 123 -9.03 13.15 -1.59
N SER A 124 -8.39 12.10 -2.09
CA SER A 124 -7.08 12.13 -2.76
C SER A 124 -7.16 12.14 -4.30
N LYS A 125 -8.36 12.10 -4.88
CA LYS A 125 -8.55 12.02 -6.36
C LYS A 125 -7.88 13.16 -7.13
N LYS A 126 -7.93 14.38 -6.61
CA LYS A 126 -7.32 15.56 -7.27
C LYS A 126 -5.80 15.47 -7.29
N GLN A 127 -5.21 15.06 -6.18
CA GLN A 127 -3.75 14.89 -6.07
C GLN A 127 -3.26 13.76 -6.99
N LEU A 128 -4.00 12.66 -7.04
CA LEU A 128 -3.71 11.53 -7.92
C LEU A 128 -3.77 11.93 -9.40
N ALA A 129 -4.81 12.69 -9.79
CA ALA A 129 -4.94 13.18 -11.16
C ALA A 129 -3.79 14.12 -11.55
N SER A 130 -3.35 14.99 -10.64
CA SER A 130 -2.18 15.86 -10.87
C SER A 130 -0.90 15.04 -11.07
N LEU A 131 -0.64 14.06 -10.20
CA LEU A 131 0.52 13.18 -10.31
C LEU A 131 0.58 12.45 -11.66
N ILE A 132 -0.54 11.88 -12.09
CA ILE A 132 -0.63 11.16 -13.37
C ILE A 132 -0.32 12.09 -14.55
N LYS A 133 -0.86 13.29 -14.52
CA LYS A 133 -0.74 14.25 -15.60
C LYS A 133 0.65 14.90 -15.67
N ASP A 134 1.20 15.30 -14.53
CA ASP A 134 2.40 16.13 -14.46
C ASP A 134 3.68 15.26 -14.52
N GLU A 135 3.63 14.02 -14.00
CA GLU A 135 4.81 13.18 -13.82
C GLU A 135 4.86 11.98 -14.78
N ASN A 136 3.89 11.84 -15.68
CA ASN A 136 3.78 10.69 -16.59
C ASN A 136 3.87 9.34 -15.86
N ILE A 137 3.14 9.23 -14.74
CA ILE A 137 3.12 8.05 -13.89
C ILE A 137 1.85 7.25 -14.21
N THR A 138 2.00 5.95 -14.48
CA THR A 138 0.87 5.04 -14.56
C THR A 138 0.49 4.61 -13.15
N VAL A 139 -0.79 4.78 -12.78
CA VAL A 139 -1.28 4.40 -11.45
C VAL A 139 -2.24 3.24 -11.58
N PHE A 140 -2.00 2.22 -10.74
CA PHE A 140 -2.95 1.15 -10.48
C PHE A 140 -3.40 1.23 -9.03
N ALA A 141 -4.72 1.26 -8.81
CA ALA A 141 -5.31 1.12 -7.49
C ALA A 141 -5.76 -0.33 -7.30
N TRP A 142 -5.34 -0.92 -6.20
CA TRP A 142 -5.76 -2.25 -5.80
C TRP A 142 -6.50 -2.19 -4.47
N GLY A 143 -7.83 -2.31 -4.55
CA GLY A 143 -8.70 -2.40 -3.38
C GLY A 143 -8.57 -3.77 -2.71
N VAL A 144 -8.47 -3.78 -1.39
CA VAL A 144 -8.33 -5.01 -0.59
C VAL A 144 -9.41 -5.07 0.47
N GLY A 145 -10.17 -6.14 0.45
CA GLY A 145 -11.30 -6.36 1.34
C GLY A 145 -12.50 -6.93 0.61
N THR A 146 -13.61 -7.06 1.32
CA THR A 146 -14.91 -7.45 0.77
C THR A 146 -15.95 -6.38 1.05
N GLU A 147 -17.04 -6.33 0.27
CA GLU A 147 -18.16 -5.43 0.51
C GLU A 147 -18.83 -5.66 1.86
N GLN A 148 -18.90 -6.92 2.31
CA GLN A 148 -19.46 -7.28 3.61
C GLN A 148 -18.55 -6.83 4.76
N GLY A 149 -17.24 -6.72 4.50
CA GLY A 149 -16.24 -6.32 5.47
C GLY A 149 -16.05 -7.31 6.61
N ALA A 150 -15.29 -6.88 7.61
CA ALA A 150 -15.09 -7.65 8.85
C ALA A 150 -14.75 -6.71 10.01
N PRO A 151 -14.92 -7.19 11.26
CA PRO A 151 -14.41 -6.50 12.43
C PRO A 151 -12.89 -6.38 12.38
N VAL A 152 -12.35 -5.27 12.93
CA VAL A 152 -10.92 -5.04 13.02
C VAL A 152 -10.39 -5.67 14.31
N PRO A 153 -9.59 -6.77 14.25
CA PRO A 153 -9.05 -7.41 15.43
C PRO A 153 -7.94 -6.57 16.07
N LEU A 154 -7.84 -6.64 17.38
CA LEU A 154 -6.77 -6.03 18.17
C LEU A 154 -5.87 -7.12 18.74
N TYR A 155 -4.55 -6.88 18.69
CA TYR A 155 -3.54 -7.79 19.21
C TYR A 155 -2.68 -7.08 20.24
N ASP A 156 -2.24 -7.82 21.25
CA ASP A 156 -1.23 -7.35 22.21
C ASP A 156 0.19 -7.43 21.61
N VAL A 157 1.16 -6.98 22.40
CA VAL A 157 2.59 -7.00 22.02
C VAL A 157 3.15 -8.42 21.80
N ARG A 158 2.44 -9.44 22.25
CA ARG A 158 2.79 -10.86 22.07
C ARG A 158 2.09 -11.48 20.87
N GLY A 159 1.27 -10.71 20.14
CA GLY A 159 0.49 -11.19 19.01
C GLY A 159 -0.77 -11.98 19.40
N THR A 160 -1.20 -11.90 20.66
CA THR A 160 -2.44 -12.53 21.13
C THR A 160 -3.61 -11.60 20.85
N MET A 161 -4.67 -12.13 20.24
CA MET A 161 -5.89 -11.36 20.00
C MET A 161 -6.56 -10.99 21.32
N THR A 162 -6.74 -9.69 21.56
CA THR A 162 -7.33 -9.13 22.79
C THR A 162 -8.78 -8.72 22.61
N GLY A 163 -9.27 -8.64 21.39
CA GLY A 163 -10.63 -8.27 21.07
C GLY A 163 -10.76 -7.63 19.71
N TYR A 164 -11.75 -6.78 19.54
CA TYR A 164 -11.99 -6.00 18.33
C TYR A 164 -12.00 -4.51 18.64
N ALA A 165 -11.57 -3.70 17.67
CA ALA A 165 -11.68 -2.25 17.75
C ALA A 165 -13.14 -1.82 17.94
N LYS A 166 -13.33 -0.74 18.66
CA LYS A 166 -14.66 -0.17 18.94
C LYS A 166 -14.78 1.25 18.40
N ASN A 167 -15.94 1.57 17.91
CA ASN A 167 -16.33 2.93 17.56
C ASN A 167 -16.50 3.79 18.82
N LYS A 168 -16.64 5.11 18.65
CA LYS A 168 -16.87 6.04 19.77
C LYS A 168 -18.14 5.75 20.58
N ASP A 169 -19.14 5.12 19.96
CA ASP A 169 -20.40 4.71 20.59
C ASP A 169 -20.32 3.33 21.30
N GLY A 170 -19.13 2.69 21.30
CA GLY A 170 -18.89 1.38 21.90
C GLY A 170 -19.26 0.19 21.03
N SER A 171 -19.86 0.40 19.86
CA SER A 171 -20.13 -0.68 18.89
C SER A 171 -18.81 -1.21 18.28
N MET A 172 -18.86 -2.43 17.75
CA MET A 172 -17.70 -3.05 17.10
C MET A 172 -17.36 -2.28 15.82
N ALA A 173 -16.11 -1.87 15.65
CA ALA A 173 -15.64 -1.22 14.43
C ALA A 173 -15.50 -2.28 13.33
N THR A 174 -16.27 -2.12 12.26
CA THR A 174 -16.19 -2.94 11.05
C THR A 174 -15.61 -2.10 9.91
N THR A 175 -14.83 -2.72 9.04
CA THR A 175 -14.29 -2.10 7.84
C THR A 175 -14.68 -2.92 6.63
N ALA A 176 -15.09 -2.26 5.55
CA ALA A 176 -15.46 -2.87 4.29
C ALA A 176 -14.69 -2.22 3.14
N LEU A 177 -14.55 -2.94 2.04
CA LEU A 177 -13.96 -2.36 0.82
C LEU A 177 -14.84 -1.23 0.31
N ASN A 178 -14.24 -0.06 0.09
CA ASN A 178 -14.92 1.04 -0.59
C ASN A 178 -14.70 0.92 -2.10
N GLU A 179 -15.70 0.41 -2.83
CA GLU A 179 -15.61 0.20 -4.29
C GLU A 179 -15.60 1.48 -5.13
N LYS A 180 -15.74 2.64 -4.52
CA LYS A 180 -15.62 3.92 -5.25
C LYS A 180 -14.16 4.34 -5.48
N LEU A 181 -13.28 3.34 -5.63
CA LEU A 181 -11.87 3.48 -6.03
C LEU A 181 -11.73 3.97 -7.47
#